data_001f7d60e19fd95d961104e2a77ac167
#
_entry.id   001f7d60e19fd95d961104e2a77ac167
#
_cell.length_a   1.000
_cell.length_b   1.000
_cell.length_c   1.000
_cell.angle_alpha   90.00
_cell.angle_beta   90.00
_cell.angle_gamma   90.00
#
_symmetry.space_group_name_H-M   'P 1'
#
loop_
_entity.id
_entity.type
_entity.pdbx_description
1 polymer ?
#
loop_
_entity_poly.entity_id
_entity_poly.type
_entity_poly.pdbx_seq_one_letter_code
_entity_poly.pdbx_strand_id
1 'polypeptide(L)'
;MAVEEREKLYPIIDYIAKEIFLEIKNRRIKLNPIKYDERYDPLAKKVREIGVSSMKQQCYDYIAVNACKEMFLAKISHYQCASLKNKGQLFGKQAIETWVRTNPSKCKWIFKADVKKFYPSVSHDNIKKFLKRDIKNKDMLYIIYTLIDTYKEGLCIGSYLSQYLANYYLSYAYHFVTEMLYTERRGKRQNLIHHALFYMDDIILLGSNKKHVKKAAMLLQEYLEKHLLLTLKPTHQLFPLNSRPIDMMGYKIYSYKTTVRRRIFNNANKVFVRNKGKEIISLEDSYKIISYYGYFKHTFSKKYIKKVKLDKTLKIAKEVISNEARSKVL
;
A
#
# COMPACT_ATOMS: atom_id res chain seq x y z
N MET A 1 -24.74 -13.30 -9.69
CA MET A 1 -24.76 -13.75 -11.09
C MET A 1 -25.21 -15.21 -11.10
N ALA A 2 -26.34 -15.51 -11.69
CA ALA A 2 -26.91 -16.88 -11.78
C ALA A 2 -25.95 -17.79 -12.58
N VAL A 3 -26.02 -19.12 -12.36
CA VAL A 3 -25.18 -20.10 -13.06
C VAL A 3 -25.33 -19.98 -14.58
N GLU A 4 -26.57 -19.83 -15.05
CA GLU A 4 -26.89 -19.65 -16.48
C GLU A 4 -26.27 -18.40 -17.12
N GLU A 5 -26.15 -17.29 -16.39
CA GLU A 5 -25.46 -16.08 -16.89
C GLU A 5 -23.97 -16.28 -17.01
N ARG A 6 -23.37 -17.09 -16.13
CA ARG A 6 -21.95 -17.45 -16.24
C ARG A 6 -21.66 -18.31 -17.45
N GLU A 7 -22.51 -19.28 -17.74
CA GLU A 7 -22.35 -20.17 -18.90
C GLU A 7 -22.40 -19.41 -20.23
N LYS A 8 -23.25 -18.38 -20.34
CA LYS A 8 -23.28 -17.48 -21.50
C LYS A 8 -22.03 -16.67 -21.73
N LEU A 9 -21.20 -16.46 -20.67
CA LEU A 9 -19.95 -15.69 -20.76
C LEU A 9 -18.76 -16.55 -21.22
N TYR A 10 -18.79 -17.88 -21.06
CA TYR A 10 -17.65 -18.73 -21.41
C TYR A 10 -17.20 -18.60 -22.88
N PRO A 11 -18.09 -18.61 -23.89
CA PRO A 11 -17.65 -18.44 -25.28
C PRO A 11 -16.98 -17.07 -25.54
N ILE A 12 -17.48 -16.04 -24.86
CA ILE A 12 -16.89 -14.66 -24.96
C ILE A 12 -15.51 -14.63 -24.31
N ILE A 13 -15.36 -15.27 -23.15
CA ILE A 13 -14.07 -15.37 -22.44
C ILE A 13 -13.05 -16.13 -23.29
N ASP A 14 -13.45 -17.25 -23.89
CA ASP A 14 -12.60 -18.04 -24.76
C ASP A 14 -12.15 -17.28 -26.02
N TYR A 15 -13.06 -16.52 -26.61
CA TYR A 15 -12.75 -15.66 -27.74
C TYR A 15 -11.71 -14.59 -27.35
N ILE A 16 -11.96 -13.86 -26.24
CA ILE A 16 -11.04 -12.82 -25.74
C ILE A 16 -9.68 -13.43 -25.38
N ALA A 17 -9.66 -14.61 -24.77
CA ALA A 17 -8.42 -15.31 -24.40
C ALA A 17 -7.59 -15.68 -25.63
N LYS A 18 -8.23 -16.18 -26.70
CA LYS A 18 -7.59 -16.48 -27.99
C LYS A 18 -7.03 -15.23 -28.65
N GLU A 19 -7.77 -14.15 -28.68
CA GLU A 19 -7.31 -12.84 -29.21
C GLU A 19 -6.07 -12.36 -28.44
N ILE A 20 -6.12 -12.33 -27.11
CA ILE A 20 -4.98 -11.93 -26.26
C ILE A 20 -3.79 -12.84 -26.51
N PHE A 21 -3.98 -14.16 -26.60
CA PHE A 21 -2.89 -15.10 -26.90
C PHE A 21 -2.23 -14.81 -28.24
N LEU A 22 -3.01 -14.56 -29.30
CA LEU A 22 -2.48 -14.22 -30.63
C LEU A 22 -1.75 -12.90 -30.63
N GLU A 23 -2.24 -11.88 -29.92
CA GLU A 23 -1.57 -10.58 -29.78
C GLU A 23 -0.20 -10.73 -29.10
N ILE A 24 -0.13 -11.53 -28.03
CA ILE A 24 1.14 -11.82 -27.32
C ILE A 24 2.10 -12.59 -28.23
N LYS A 25 1.65 -13.70 -28.83
CA LYS A 25 2.45 -14.56 -29.72
C LYS A 25 3.05 -13.79 -30.89
N ASN A 26 2.26 -12.92 -31.49
CA ASN A 26 2.65 -12.14 -32.66
C ASN A 26 3.32 -10.80 -32.29
N ARG A 27 3.47 -10.48 -31.01
CA ARG A 27 3.96 -9.18 -30.49
C ARG A 27 3.23 -7.99 -31.09
N ARG A 28 1.90 -8.07 -31.14
CA ARG A 28 1.01 -7.05 -31.74
C ARG A 28 0.00 -6.53 -30.72
N ILE A 29 0.39 -6.42 -29.44
CA ILE A 29 -0.47 -5.86 -28.39
C ILE A 29 -0.75 -4.39 -28.73
N LYS A 30 -2.03 -4.04 -28.89
CA LYS A 30 -2.50 -2.67 -29.10
C LYS A 30 -3.34 -2.24 -27.90
N LEU A 31 -2.84 -1.28 -27.15
CA LEU A 31 -3.52 -0.68 -26.01
C LEU A 31 -3.73 0.82 -26.25
N ASN A 32 -4.87 1.31 -25.82
CA ASN A 32 -5.12 2.74 -25.82
C ASN A 32 -4.36 3.41 -24.67
N PRO A 33 -3.95 4.68 -24.82
CA PRO A 33 -3.44 5.44 -23.69
C PRO A 33 -4.43 5.44 -22.52
N ILE A 34 -3.89 5.41 -21.30
CA ILE A 34 -4.72 5.47 -20.10
C ILE A 34 -5.39 6.84 -20.01
N LYS A 35 -6.68 6.84 -19.73
CA LYS A 35 -7.42 8.04 -19.33
C LYS A 35 -7.19 8.32 -17.88
N TYR A 36 -7.02 9.58 -17.50
CA TYR A 36 -6.79 10.00 -16.13
C TYR A 36 -7.94 10.84 -15.62
N ASP A 37 -8.49 10.44 -14.45
CA ASP A 37 -9.53 11.18 -13.76
C ASP A 37 -8.94 11.83 -12.50
N GLU A 38 -9.25 13.08 -12.27
CA GLU A 38 -8.93 13.75 -11.02
C GLU A 38 -9.92 13.38 -9.93
N ARG A 39 -9.42 12.81 -8.83
CA ARG A 39 -10.25 12.47 -7.66
C ARG A 39 -9.73 13.14 -6.41
N TYR A 40 -10.62 13.85 -5.72
CA TYR A 40 -10.31 14.45 -4.44
C TYR A 40 -10.24 13.38 -3.35
N ASP A 41 -9.08 13.27 -2.69
CA ASP A 41 -8.90 12.42 -1.49
C ASP A 41 -9.23 13.25 -0.24
N PRO A 42 -10.41 13.02 0.40
CA PRO A 42 -10.84 13.81 1.57
C PRO A 42 -9.96 13.53 2.80
N LEU A 43 -9.30 12.38 2.87
CA LEU A 43 -8.39 12.03 3.96
C LEU A 43 -7.03 12.70 3.80
N ALA A 44 -6.50 12.81 2.60
CA ALA A 44 -5.23 13.48 2.34
C ALA A 44 -5.41 14.99 2.04
N LYS A 45 -6.64 15.45 1.79
CA LYS A 45 -6.98 16.81 1.32
C LYS A 45 -6.21 17.22 0.07
N LYS A 46 -6.13 16.33 -0.89
CA LYS A 46 -5.44 16.58 -2.16
C LYS A 46 -6.17 15.91 -3.31
N VAL A 47 -6.05 16.48 -4.48
CA VAL A 47 -6.45 15.86 -5.73
C VAL A 47 -5.41 14.82 -6.12
N ARG A 48 -5.87 13.67 -6.58
CA ARG A 48 -5.04 12.59 -7.14
C ARG A 48 -5.49 12.32 -8.56
N GLU A 49 -4.56 12.27 -9.47
CA GLU A 49 -4.76 11.78 -10.82
C GLU A 49 -4.77 10.24 -10.78
N ILE A 50 -5.90 9.63 -11.15
CA ILE A 50 -6.09 8.16 -11.11
C ILE A 50 -6.31 7.69 -12.54
N GLY A 51 -5.49 6.75 -12.98
CA GLY A 51 -5.65 6.15 -14.30
C GLY A 51 -6.82 5.17 -14.34
N VAL A 52 -7.60 5.28 -15.41
CA VAL A 52 -8.72 4.39 -15.73
C VAL A 52 -8.32 3.54 -16.92
N SER A 53 -7.91 2.30 -16.63
CA SER A 53 -7.54 1.32 -17.65
C SER A 53 -8.76 0.72 -18.32
N SER A 54 -8.68 0.44 -19.64
CA SER A 54 -9.71 -0.35 -20.33
C SER A 54 -9.76 -1.79 -19.78
N MET A 55 -10.87 -2.48 -20.00
CA MET A 55 -11.02 -3.90 -19.61
C MET A 55 -9.90 -4.76 -20.20
N LYS A 56 -9.58 -4.56 -21.46
CA LYS A 56 -8.48 -5.26 -22.15
C LYS A 56 -7.15 -5.03 -21.45
N GLN A 57 -6.83 -3.79 -21.09
CA GLN A 57 -5.60 -3.45 -20.37
C GLN A 57 -5.54 -4.09 -18.99
N GLN A 58 -6.67 -4.15 -18.27
CA GLN A 58 -6.74 -4.86 -17.00
C GLN A 58 -6.46 -6.36 -17.18
N CYS A 59 -6.93 -7.00 -18.25
CA CYS A 59 -6.58 -8.41 -18.53
C CYS A 59 -5.06 -8.58 -18.67
N TYR A 60 -4.38 -7.70 -19.39
CA TYR A 60 -2.92 -7.74 -19.50
C TYR A 60 -2.21 -7.46 -18.16
N ASP A 61 -2.71 -6.53 -17.35
CA ASP A 61 -2.20 -6.30 -16.00
C ASP A 61 -2.26 -7.60 -15.16
N TYR A 62 -3.39 -8.32 -15.21
CA TYR A 62 -3.55 -9.61 -14.50
C TYR A 62 -2.62 -10.69 -15.05
N ILE A 63 -2.46 -10.79 -16.37
CA ILE A 63 -1.54 -11.74 -17.00
C ILE A 63 -0.10 -11.47 -16.53
N ALA A 64 0.35 -10.22 -16.62
CA ALA A 64 1.69 -9.82 -16.22
C ALA A 64 1.96 -10.08 -14.74
N VAL A 65 1.03 -9.72 -13.86
CA VAL A 65 1.18 -9.94 -12.43
C VAL A 65 1.16 -11.42 -12.09
N ASN A 66 0.22 -12.20 -12.63
CA ASN A 66 0.10 -13.63 -12.31
C ASN A 66 1.32 -14.43 -12.78
N ALA A 67 1.81 -14.15 -13.98
CA ALA A 67 2.99 -14.84 -14.51
C ALA A 67 4.30 -14.45 -13.79
N CYS A 68 4.42 -13.23 -13.29
CA CYS A 68 5.61 -12.76 -12.56
C CYS A 68 5.45 -12.76 -11.04
N LYS A 69 4.34 -13.28 -10.51
CA LYS A 69 4.00 -13.18 -9.08
C LYS A 69 5.07 -13.75 -8.16
N GLU A 70 5.58 -14.94 -8.48
CA GLU A 70 6.61 -15.58 -7.66
C GLU A 70 7.89 -14.75 -7.64
N MET A 71 8.32 -14.22 -8.78
CA MET A 71 9.48 -13.34 -8.87
C MET A 71 9.28 -12.07 -8.06
N PHE A 72 8.11 -11.40 -8.19
CA PHE A 72 7.82 -10.22 -7.40
C PHE A 72 7.84 -10.52 -5.90
N LEU A 73 7.19 -11.60 -5.47
CA LEU A 73 7.13 -11.96 -4.05
C LEU A 73 8.48 -12.40 -3.48
N ALA A 74 9.35 -12.99 -4.29
CA ALA A 74 10.72 -13.33 -3.89
C ALA A 74 11.60 -12.08 -3.69
N LYS A 75 11.37 -11.01 -4.46
CA LYS A 75 12.11 -9.74 -4.34
C LYS A 75 11.55 -8.82 -3.26
N ILE A 76 10.23 -8.79 -3.12
CA ILE A 76 9.55 -7.94 -2.15
C ILE A 76 9.71 -8.52 -0.76
N SER A 77 10.31 -7.76 0.14
CA SER A 77 10.55 -8.18 1.51
C SER A 77 9.28 -8.32 2.36
N HIS A 78 9.42 -9.07 3.47
CA HIS A 78 8.31 -9.33 4.38
C HIS A 78 7.64 -8.06 4.91
N TYR A 79 8.42 -7.05 5.26
CA TYR A 79 7.93 -5.77 5.80
C TYR A 79 7.78 -4.65 4.76
N GLN A 80 7.68 -5.02 3.49
CA GLN A 80 7.11 -4.15 2.47
C GLN A 80 5.60 -4.41 2.40
N CYS A 81 4.83 -3.36 2.59
CA CYS A 81 3.39 -3.42 2.80
C CYS A 81 2.65 -2.52 1.80
N ALA A 82 1.34 -2.64 1.80
CA ALA A 82 0.37 -2.02 0.92
C ALA A 82 0.24 -2.74 -0.44
N SER A 83 -1.00 -2.86 -0.88
CA SER A 83 -1.39 -3.46 -2.15
C SER A 83 -0.92 -4.91 -2.36
N LEU A 84 -0.49 -5.58 -1.31
CA LEU A 84 -0.13 -6.99 -1.29
C LEU A 84 -1.12 -7.77 -0.42
N LYS A 85 -1.47 -8.98 -0.85
CA LYS A 85 -2.39 -9.84 -0.09
C LYS A 85 -1.89 -10.03 1.34
N ASN A 86 -2.75 -9.79 2.32
CA ASN A 86 -2.48 -9.89 3.77
C ASN A 86 -1.43 -8.92 4.33
N LYS A 87 -0.90 -7.99 3.53
CA LYS A 87 0.10 -6.99 3.94
C LYS A 87 -0.45 -5.55 3.87
N GLY A 88 -1.69 -5.34 4.32
CA GLY A 88 -2.32 -4.02 4.39
C GLY A 88 -1.92 -3.21 5.63
N GLN A 89 -2.68 -2.15 5.89
CA GLN A 89 -2.46 -1.22 7.02
C GLN A 89 -2.39 -1.92 8.38
N LEU A 90 -3.22 -2.95 8.59
CA LEU A 90 -3.25 -3.69 9.84
C LEU A 90 -1.96 -4.48 10.06
N PHE A 91 -1.44 -5.12 9.03
CA PHE A 91 -0.17 -5.85 9.10
C PHE A 91 0.98 -4.91 9.48
N GLY A 92 1.14 -3.79 8.77
CA GLY A 92 2.21 -2.84 9.06
C GLY A 92 2.10 -2.23 10.46
N LYS A 93 0.88 -1.90 10.88
CA LYS A 93 0.60 -1.43 12.25
C LYS A 93 1.00 -2.47 13.30
N GLN A 94 0.60 -3.74 13.13
CA GLN A 94 0.92 -4.83 14.06
C GLN A 94 2.42 -5.09 14.13
N ALA A 95 3.13 -5.05 13.00
CA ALA A 95 4.59 -5.20 12.98
C ALA A 95 5.28 -4.12 13.84
N ILE A 96 4.94 -2.86 13.64
CA ILE A 96 5.51 -1.76 14.43
C ILE A 96 5.15 -1.92 15.91
N GLU A 97 3.89 -2.23 16.25
CA GLU A 97 3.47 -2.46 17.63
C GLU A 97 4.26 -3.57 18.31
N THR A 98 4.45 -4.68 17.61
CA THR A 98 5.23 -5.80 18.13
C THR A 98 6.66 -5.35 18.42
N TRP A 99 7.35 -4.70 17.47
CA TRP A 99 8.73 -4.26 17.67
C TRP A 99 8.90 -3.30 18.85
N VAL A 100 8.04 -2.27 18.95
CA VAL A 100 8.18 -1.26 20.01
C VAL A 100 7.77 -1.79 21.39
N ARG A 101 6.96 -2.84 21.47
CA ARG A 101 6.53 -3.45 22.74
C ARG A 101 7.45 -4.56 23.19
N THR A 102 7.88 -5.45 22.28
CA THR A 102 8.72 -6.60 22.63
C THR A 102 10.20 -6.24 22.72
N ASN A 103 10.68 -5.29 21.91
CA ASN A 103 12.08 -4.90 21.85
C ASN A 103 12.28 -3.37 21.90
N PRO A 104 11.80 -2.67 22.95
CA PRO A 104 11.87 -1.21 23.02
C PRO A 104 13.32 -0.69 23.00
N SER A 105 14.29 -1.46 23.51
CA SER A 105 15.71 -1.12 23.47
C SER A 105 16.27 -1.03 22.06
N LYS A 106 15.75 -1.82 21.11
CA LYS A 106 16.11 -1.80 19.68
C LYS A 106 15.36 -0.73 18.89
N CYS A 107 14.32 -0.12 19.46
CA CYS A 107 13.41 0.84 18.83
C CYS A 107 13.51 2.26 19.42
N LYS A 108 14.64 2.61 20.08
CA LYS A 108 14.82 3.91 20.77
C LYS A 108 14.70 5.10 19.83
N TRP A 109 15.18 4.99 18.61
CA TRP A 109 15.21 6.04 17.60
C TRP A 109 14.49 5.63 16.34
N ILE A 110 13.66 6.54 15.84
CA ILE A 110 12.80 6.35 14.68
C ILE A 110 13.17 7.38 13.63
N PHE A 111 13.49 6.92 12.44
CA PHE A 111 13.48 7.75 11.23
C PHE A 111 12.21 7.47 10.46
N LYS A 112 11.47 8.52 10.11
CA LYS A 112 10.29 8.46 9.27
C LYS A 112 10.46 9.38 8.07
N ALA A 113 10.19 8.87 6.88
CA ALA A 113 10.26 9.62 5.63
C ALA A 113 9.12 9.21 4.69
N ASP A 114 8.91 10.01 3.67
CA ASP A 114 7.92 9.81 2.62
C ASP A 114 8.59 10.17 1.29
N VAL A 115 8.43 9.34 0.26
CA VAL A 115 8.99 9.61 -1.07
C VAL A 115 8.14 10.67 -1.76
N LYS A 116 8.80 11.68 -2.35
CA LYS A 116 8.13 12.77 -3.05
C LYS A 116 7.51 12.26 -4.34
N LYS A 117 6.18 12.43 -4.52
CA LYS A 117 5.45 12.05 -5.74
C LYS A 117 5.81 10.64 -6.24
N PHE A 118 5.85 9.63 -5.36
CA PHE A 118 6.46 8.33 -5.63
C PHE A 118 6.05 7.73 -6.98
N TYR A 119 4.75 7.50 -7.22
CA TYR A 119 4.28 6.87 -8.46
C TYR A 119 4.73 7.59 -9.73
N PRO A 120 4.49 8.90 -9.90
CA PRO A 120 4.96 9.62 -11.08
C PRO A 120 6.49 9.73 -11.19
N SER A 121 7.22 9.60 -10.07
CA SER A 121 8.69 9.74 -10.06
C SER A 121 9.44 8.47 -10.43
N VAL A 122 8.77 7.33 -10.61
CA VAL A 122 9.46 6.09 -11.02
C VAL A 122 9.87 6.18 -12.49
N SER A 123 11.17 6.14 -12.76
CA SER A 123 11.70 6.17 -14.13
C SER A 123 11.36 4.88 -14.89
N HIS A 124 10.70 5.02 -16.06
CA HIS A 124 10.40 3.89 -16.95
C HIS A 124 11.67 3.16 -17.37
N ASP A 125 12.73 3.88 -17.76
CA ASP A 125 13.97 3.27 -18.19
C ASP A 125 14.64 2.49 -17.07
N ASN A 126 14.64 3.05 -15.86
CA ASN A 126 15.29 2.40 -14.72
C ASN A 126 14.53 1.14 -14.28
N ILE A 127 13.19 1.20 -14.21
CA ILE A 127 12.40 0.01 -13.85
C ILE A 127 12.47 -1.07 -14.94
N LYS A 128 12.47 -0.70 -16.23
CA LYS A 128 12.66 -1.63 -17.33
C LYS A 128 14.03 -2.30 -17.29
N LYS A 129 15.08 -1.55 -16.92
CA LYS A 129 16.43 -2.09 -16.72
C LYS A 129 16.44 -3.17 -15.61
N PHE A 130 15.78 -2.94 -14.50
CA PHE A 130 15.70 -3.91 -13.41
C PHE A 130 14.88 -5.14 -13.81
N LEU A 131 13.75 -4.96 -14.47
CA LEU A 131 12.92 -6.06 -14.98
C LEU A 131 13.68 -6.93 -15.98
N LYS A 132 14.43 -6.32 -16.90
CA LYS A 132 15.27 -7.05 -17.90
C LYS A 132 16.32 -7.92 -17.23
N ARG A 133 16.86 -7.48 -16.09
CA ARG A 133 17.83 -8.28 -15.33
C ARG A 133 17.19 -9.50 -14.67
N ASP A 134 15.98 -9.32 -14.12
CA ASP A 134 15.33 -10.31 -13.27
C ASP A 134 14.36 -11.23 -14.04
N ILE A 135 13.81 -10.80 -15.17
CA ILE A 135 12.90 -11.57 -16.03
C ILE A 135 13.67 -12.01 -17.29
N LYS A 136 13.75 -13.33 -17.53
CA LYS A 136 14.42 -13.90 -18.73
C LYS A 136 13.46 -14.11 -19.90
N ASN A 137 12.17 -14.29 -19.63
CA ASN A 137 11.16 -14.49 -20.65
C ASN A 137 10.91 -13.17 -21.42
N LYS A 138 11.25 -13.19 -22.73
CA LYS A 138 11.16 -12.01 -23.62
C LYS A 138 9.71 -11.59 -23.90
N ASP A 139 8.78 -12.52 -23.91
CA ASP A 139 7.37 -12.20 -24.17
C ASP A 139 6.74 -11.56 -22.95
N MET A 140 7.12 -11.99 -21.75
CA MET A 140 6.70 -11.34 -20.51
C MET A 140 7.27 -9.93 -20.38
N LEU A 141 8.53 -9.72 -20.72
CA LEU A 141 9.11 -8.37 -20.77
C LEU A 141 8.37 -7.49 -21.79
N TYR A 142 8.02 -8.04 -22.95
CA TYR A 142 7.26 -7.32 -23.97
C TYR A 142 5.89 -6.85 -23.43
N ILE A 143 5.14 -7.74 -22.75
CA ILE A 143 3.86 -7.40 -22.16
C ILE A 143 4.02 -6.27 -21.13
N ILE A 144 4.95 -6.43 -20.17
CA ILE A 144 5.15 -5.45 -19.10
C ILE A 144 5.61 -4.10 -19.65
N TYR A 145 6.51 -4.10 -20.64
CA TYR A 145 6.98 -2.85 -21.25
C TYR A 145 5.86 -2.15 -22.01
N THR A 146 5.06 -2.90 -22.77
CA THR A 146 3.90 -2.33 -23.48
C THR A 146 2.92 -1.69 -22.49
N LEU A 147 2.68 -2.31 -21.33
CA LEU A 147 1.82 -1.73 -20.29
C LEU A 147 2.44 -0.45 -19.69
N ILE A 148 3.72 -0.48 -19.33
CA ILE A 148 4.42 0.70 -18.79
C ILE A 148 4.38 1.86 -19.78
N ASP A 149 4.54 1.59 -21.08
CA ASP A 149 4.56 2.61 -22.13
C ASP A 149 3.19 3.26 -22.38
N THR A 150 2.10 2.71 -21.83
CA THR A 150 0.79 3.37 -21.83
C THR A 150 0.63 4.43 -20.74
N TYR A 151 1.52 4.45 -19.75
CA TYR A 151 1.45 5.41 -18.65
C TYR A 151 2.02 6.77 -19.09
N LYS A 152 1.39 7.84 -18.64
CA LYS A 152 1.80 9.22 -18.95
C LYS A 152 3.19 9.52 -18.41
N GLU A 153 3.41 9.18 -17.14
CA GLU A 153 4.68 9.30 -16.42
C GLU A 153 4.73 8.29 -15.29
N GLY A 154 5.90 7.78 -14.97
CA GLY A 154 6.11 6.89 -13.85
C GLY A 154 5.19 5.67 -13.84
N LEU A 155 4.62 5.38 -12.68
CA LEU A 155 3.64 4.32 -12.49
C LEU A 155 2.22 4.89 -12.39
N CYS A 156 1.25 4.20 -12.97
CA CYS A 156 -0.14 4.61 -12.98
C CYS A 156 -0.83 4.27 -11.65
N ILE A 157 -1.36 5.27 -10.94
CA ILE A 157 -2.25 5.04 -9.81
C ILE A 157 -3.58 4.54 -10.36
N GLY A 158 -3.94 3.30 -10.05
CA GLY A 158 -5.15 2.61 -10.54
C GLY A 158 -4.84 1.32 -11.31
N SER A 159 -3.63 1.15 -11.87
CA SER A 159 -3.21 -0.10 -12.49
C SER A 159 -2.85 -1.17 -11.45
N TYR A 160 -3.26 -2.41 -11.71
CA TYR A 160 -2.93 -3.55 -10.85
C TYR A 160 -1.44 -3.90 -10.93
N LEU A 161 -0.85 -3.87 -12.12
CA LEU A 161 0.59 -4.08 -12.33
C LEU A 161 1.42 -3.03 -11.59
N SER A 162 1.04 -1.75 -11.64
CA SER A 162 1.76 -0.67 -10.99
C SER A 162 1.95 -0.87 -9.47
N GLN A 163 1.01 -1.54 -8.81
CA GLN A 163 1.11 -1.82 -7.37
C GLN A 163 2.25 -2.80 -7.05
N TYR A 164 2.43 -3.82 -7.90
CA TYR A 164 3.53 -4.76 -7.76
C TYR A 164 4.86 -4.13 -8.17
N LEU A 165 4.88 -3.39 -9.27
CA LEU A 165 6.07 -2.68 -9.73
C LEU A 165 6.56 -1.65 -8.71
N ALA A 166 5.67 -0.95 -8.02
CA ALA A 166 6.01 0.00 -6.97
C ALA A 166 6.74 -0.68 -5.79
N ASN A 167 6.20 -1.79 -5.29
CA ASN A 167 6.85 -2.58 -4.23
C ASN A 167 8.17 -3.19 -4.71
N TYR A 168 8.19 -3.75 -5.91
CA TYR A 168 9.39 -4.31 -6.53
C TYR A 168 10.49 -3.26 -6.68
N TYR A 169 10.17 -2.07 -7.15
CA TYR A 169 11.15 -0.99 -7.33
C TYR A 169 11.76 -0.54 -6.01
N LEU A 170 10.95 -0.43 -4.94
CA LEU A 170 11.43 -0.10 -3.61
C LEU A 170 12.12 -1.24 -2.88
N SER A 171 12.01 -2.49 -3.36
CA SER A 171 12.64 -3.63 -2.70
C SER A 171 14.17 -3.49 -2.67
N TYR A 172 14.75 -2.88 -3.70
CA TYR A 172 16.19 -2.62 -3.73
C TYR A 172 16.66 -1.69 -2.60
N ALA A 173 15.89 -0.62 -2.32
CA ALA A 173 16.19 0.26 -1.21
C ALA A 173 15.92 -0.41 0.15
N TYR A 174 14.90 -1.28 0.22
CA TYR A 174 14.62 -2.04 1.43
C TYR A 174 15.77 -3.00 1.76
N HIS A 175 16.20 -3.82 0.82
CA HIS A 175 17.34 -4.73 1.00
C HIS A 175 18.63 -3.97 1.30
N PHE A 176 18.87 -2.85 0.63
CA PHE A 176 20.02 -2.01 0.92
C PHE A 176 20.07 -1.60 2.40
N VAL A 177 18.98 -1.09 2.97
CA VAL A 177 19.01 -0.62 4.38
C VAL A 177 19.02 -1.76 5.39
N THR A 178 18.47 -2.92 5.07
CA THR A 178 18.34 -4.04 6.03
C THR A 178 19.53 -4.99 5.99
N GLU A 179 20.21 -5.13 4.85
CA GLU A 179 21.22 -6.16 4.63
C GLU A 179 22.62 -5.57 4.42
N MET A 180 22.72 -4.37 3.84
CA MET A 180 24.01 -3.81 3.44
C MET A 180 24.52 -2.71 4.40
N LEU A 181 23.65 -2.13 5.24
CA LEU A 181 24.06 -1.07 6.15
C LEU A 181 24.47 -1.60 7.54
N TYR A 182 25.76 -1.75 7.74
CA TYR A 182 26.35 -2.20 9.00
C TYR A 182 27.62 -1.40 9.37
N THR A 183 28.04 -1.56 10.60
CA THR A 183 29.36 -1.18 11.09
C THR A 183 30.06 -2.41 11.63
N GLU A 184 31.37 -2.41 11.57
CA GLU A 184 32.17 -3.42 12.24
C GLU A 184 32.74 -2.87 13.54
N ARG A 185 32.59 -3.64 14.61
CA ARG A 185 33.17 -3.32 15.93
C ARG A 185 33.76 -4.58 16.53
N ARG A 186 35.05 -4.56 16.80
CA ARG A 186 35.79 -5.72 17.36
C ARG A 186 35.56 -7.01 16.56
N GLY A 187 35.65 -6.93 15.22
CA GLY A 187 35.40 -8.06 14.33
C GLY A 187 33.95 -8.55 14.21
N LYS A 188 32.99 -7.86 14.86
CA LYS A 188 31.56 -8.21 14.80
C LYS A 188 30.78 -7.21 13.96
N ARG A 189 30.02 -7.71 13.00
CA ARG A 189 29.09 -6.94 12.18
C ARG A 189 27.88 -6.51 13.01
N GLN A 190 27.56 -5.22 12.99
CA GLN A 190 26.41 -4.64 13.67
C GLN A 190 25.61 -3.80 12.68
N ASN A 191 24.36 -4.18 12.42
CA ASN A 191 23.47 -3.43 11.53
C ASN A 191 23.18 -2.04 12.10
N LEU A 192 23.10 -1.04 11.21
CA LEU A 192 22.79 0.35 11.59
C LEU A 192 21.37 0.50 12.10
N ILE A 193 20.44 -0.31 11.62
CA ILE A 193 19.04 -0.34 12.04
C ILE A 193 18.65 -1.75 12.49
N HIS A 194 17.60 -1.86 13.27
CA HIS A 194 17.07 -3.16 13.72
C HIS A 194 15.80 -3.55 12.98
N HIS A 195 14.99 -2.58 12.60
CA HIS A 195 13.73 -2.83 11.88
C HIS A 195 13.54 -1.75 10.80
N ALA A 196 12.97 -2.18 9.67
CA ALA A 196 12.49 -1.32 8.60
C ALA A 196 11.10 -1.76 8.18
N LEU A 197 10.23 -0.81 7.85
CA LEU A 197 8.95 -1.07 7.22
C LEU A 197 8.71 -0.02 6.15
N PHE A 198 8.41 -0.48 4.93
CA PHE A 198 8.02 0.37 3.81
C PHE A 198 6.54 0.12 3.52
N TYR A 199 5.73 1.14 3.68
CA TYR A 199 4.32 1.11 3.29
C TYR A 199 4.17 1.96 2.04
N MET A 200 4.48 1.39 0.88
CA MET A 200 4.74 2.13 -0.36
C MET A 200 5.77 3.25 -0.10
N ASP A 201 5.38 4.49 -0.35
CA ASP A 201 6.18 5.70 -0.21
C ASP A 201 6.46 6.11 1.25
N ASP A 202 5.70 5.60 2.23
CA ASP A 202 5.91 5.82 3.67
C ASP A 202 6.99 4.86 4.21
N ILE A 203 8.15 5.37 4.58
CA ILE A 203 9.32 4.62 5.06
C ILE A 203 9.54 4.86 6.55
N ILE A 204 9.77 3.79 7.30
CA ILE A 204 10.17 3.86 8.70
C ILE A 204 11.39 2.96 8.96
N LEU A 205 12.39 3.52 9.66
CA LEU A 205 13.57 2.80 10.15
C LEU A 205 13.63 2.95 11.67
N LEU A 206 13.88 1.85 12.38
CA LEU A 206 14.00 1.85 13.84
C LEU A 206 15.37 1.31 14.27
N GLY A 207 15.96 1.91 15.29
CA GLY A 207 17.26 1.50 15.80
C GLY A 207 17.49 1.94 17.26
N SER A 208 18.50 1.35 17.86
CA SER A 208 18.89 1.62 19.25
C SER A 208 19.74 2.90 19.41
N ASN A 209 20.46 3.31 18.37
CA ASN A 209 21.44 4.40 18.40
C ASN A 209 21.07 5.50 17.40
N LYS A 210 21.01 6.76 17.88
CA LYS A 210 20.68 7.95 17.08
C LYS A 210 21.62 8.14 15.88
N LYS A 211 22.94 8.02 16.12
CA LYS A 211 23.95 8.22 15.08
C LYS A 211 23.83 7.16 13.98
N HIS A 212 23.58 5.90 14.35
CA HIS A 212 23.39 4.81 13.39
C HIS A 212 22.14 5.01 12.54
N VAL A 213 20.99 5.33 13.17
CA VAL A 213 19.74 5.57 12.43
C VAL A 213 19.87 6.81 11.52
N LYS A 214 20.55 7.89 12.00
CA LYS A 214 20.84 9.06 11.15
C LYS A 214 21.71 8.68 9.95
N LYS A 215 22.78 7.91 10.16
CA LYS A 215 23.67 7.44 9.09
C LYS A 215 22.90 6.58 8.09
N ALA A 216 22.07 5.63 8.57
CA ALA A 216 21.24 4.79 7.69
C ALA A 216 20.25 5.63 6.86
N ALA A 217 19.66 6.66 7.47
CA ALA A 217 18.74 7.58 6.78
C ALA A 217 19.44 8.37 5.67
N MET A 218 20.64 8.89 5.93
CA MET A 218 21.43 9.61 4.92
C MET A 218 21.83 8.69 3.76
N LEU A 219 22.31 7.48 4.06
CA LEU A 219 22.69 6.49 3.03
C LEU A 219 21.48 5.99 2.24
N LEU A 220 20.31 5.83 2.89
CA LEU A 220 19.07 5.53 2.17
C LEU A 220 18.67 6.65 1.21
N GLN A 221 18.75 7.91 1.63
CA GLN A 221 18.45 9.05 0.77
C GLN A 221 19.39 9.08 -0.44
N GLU A 222 20.67 8.94 -0.23
CA GLU A 222 21.66 8.86 -1.31
C GLU A 222 21.38 7.69 -2.26
N TYR A 223 21.05 6.52 -1.72
CA TYR A 223 20.68 5.34 -2.53
C TYR A 223 19.44 5.58 -3.39
N LEU A 224 18.40 6.16 -2.80
CA LEU A 224 17.16 6.49 -3.51
C LEU A 224 17.43 7.48 -4.66
N GLU A 225 18.21 8.54 -4.40
CA GLU A 225 18.54 9.57 -5.41
C GLU A 225 19.41 9.01 -6.53
N LYS A 226 20.47 8.27 -6.17
CA LYS A 226 21.48 7.79 -7.14
C LYS A 226 21.03 6.56 -7.95
N HIS A 227 20.36 5.60 -7.30
CA HIS A 227 20.05 4.31 -7.92
C HIS A 227 18.58 4.16 -8.34
N LEU A 228 17.66 4.82 -7.64
CA LEU A 228 16.23 4.75 -7.94
C LEU A 228 15.67 6.05 -8.52
N LEU A 229 16.46 7.12 -8.62
CA LEU A 229 16.04 8.43 -9.09
C LEU A 229 14.82 8.97 -8.33
N LEU A 230 14.74 8.64 -7.03
CA LEU A 230 13.66 9.03 -6.13
C LEU A 230 14.18 9.99 -5.06
N THR A 231 13.36 10.99 -4.69
CA THR A 231 13.71 11.98 -3.68
C THR A 231 12.80 11.86 -2.47
N LEU A 232 13.37 11.93 -1.27
CA LEU A 232 12.58 12.03 -0.04
C LEU A 232 11.97 13.42 0.11
N LYS A 233 10.79 13.52 0.73
CA LYS A 233 10.23 14.81 1.13
C LYS A 233 11.11 15.46 2.20
N PRO A 234 11.28 16.80 2.19
CA PRO A 234 12.09 17.50 3.21
C PRO A 234 11.49 17.39 4.61
N THR A 235 10.26 16.95 4.74
CA THR A 235 9.55 16.76 6.01
C THR A 235 9.90 15.45 6.74
N HIS A 236 10.98 14.75 6.33
CA HIS A 236 11.43 13.56 7.04
C HIS A 236 11.84 13.89 8.49
N GLN A 237 11.74 12.91 9.37
CA GLN A 237 11.85 13.15 10.81
C GLN A 237 12.70 12.08 11.47
N LEU A 238 13.58 12.51 12.37
CA LEU A 238 14.34 11.63 13.27
C LEU A 238 13.99 11.99 14.71
N PHE A 239 13.41 11.07 15.47
CA PHE A 239 12.95 11.34 16.83
C PHE A 239 13.05 10.10 17.74
N PRO A 240 13.16 10.31 19.08
CA PRO A 240 13.12 9.19 20.02
C PRO A 240 11.67 8.68 20.20
N LEU A 241 11.51 7.37 20.39
CA LEU A 241 10.21 6.70 20.56
C LEU A 241 9.37 7.32 21.69
N ASN A 242 10.01 7.75 22.78
CA ASN A 242 9.30 8.29 23.95
C ASN A 242 8.84 9.74 23.79
N SER A 243 9.33 10.50 22.80
CA SER A 243 8.96 11.90 22.62
C SER A 243 7.58 12.08 21.96
N ARG A 244 7.22 11.18 21.07
CA ARG A 244 5.95 11.22 20.32
C ARG A 244 5.63 9.88 19.68
N PRO A 245 4.33 9.62 19.33
CA PRO A 245 3.94 8.39 18.67
C PRO A 245 4.46 8.32 17.23
N ILE A 246 4.62 7.11 16.75
CA ILE A 246 4.80 6.83 15.32
C ILE A 246 3.44 7.04 14.63
N ASP A 247 3.34 8.07 13.78
CA ASP A 247 2.13 8.40 13.03
C ASP A 247 2.21 7.80 11.62
N MET A 248 1.60 6.63 11.40
CA MET A 248 1.65 5.90 10.15
C MET A 248 0.36 5.13 9.88
N MET A 249 -0.04 4.96 8.62
CA MET A 249 -1.20 4.14 8.19
C MET A 249 -2.53 4.49 8.89
N GLY A 250 -2.72 5.73 9.30
CA GLY A 250 -3.94 6.17 10.00
C GLY A 250 -3.94 5.94 11.52
N TYR A 251 -2.84 5.45 12.07
CA TYR A 251 -2.66 5.19 13.51
C TYR A 251 -1.57 6.06 14.12
N LYS A 252 -1.68 6.27 15.44
CA LYS A 252 -0.64 6.79 16.31
C LYS A 252 -0.21 5.69 17.27
N ILE A 253 0.99 5.13 17.03
CA ILE A 253 1.54 3.99 17.75
C ILE A 253 2.52 4.51 18.80
N TYR A 254 2.19 4.30 20.07
CA TYR A 254 3.03 4.55 21.25
C TYR A 254 3.65 3.23 21.71
N SER A 255 4.64 3.28 22.57
CA SER A 255 5.24 2.08 23.17
C SER A 255 4.24 1.24 23.97
N TYR A 256 3.22 1.85 24.56
CA TYR A 256 2.25 1.23 25.47
C TYR A 256 0.82 1.14 24.92
N LYS A 257 0.45 1.91 23.91
CA LYS A 257 -0.90 1.89 23.29
C LYS A 257 -0.86 2.31 21.83
N THR A 258 -1.94 2.02 21.11
CA THR A 258 -2.18 2.56 19.77
C THR A 258 -3.54 3.23 19.73
N THR A 259 -3.60 4.41 19.11
CA THR A 259 -4.83 5.17 18.92
C THR A 259 -5.04 5.48 17.45
N VAL A 260 -6.27 5.83 17.08
CA VAL A 260 -6.60 6.31 15.75
C VAL A 260 -6.02 7.71 15.55
N ARG A 261 -5.52 8.03 14.36
CA ARG A 261 -5.05 9.38 14.00
C ARG A 261 -6.17 10.41 14.23
N ARG A 262 -5.85 11.55 14.85
CA ARG A 262 -6.82 12.57 15.28
C ARG A 262 -7.84 12.96 14.20
N ARG A 263 -7.39 13.12 12.96
CA ARG A 263 -8.27 13.48 11.85
C ARG A 263 -9.30 12.39 11.54
N ILE A 264 -8.86 11.12 11.47
CA ILE A 264 -9.77 9.98 11.27
C ILE A 264 -10.71 9.87 12.45
N PHE A 265 -10.21 10.03 13.68
CA PHE A 265 -11.03 10.04 14.89
C PHE A 265 -12.12 11.11 14.83
N ASN A 266 -11.77 12.35 14.49
CA ASN A 266 -12.74 13.47 14.43
C ASN A 266 -13.84 13.22 13.38
N ASN A 267 -13.46 12.73 12.20
CA ASN A 267 -14.43 12.41 11.14
C ASN A 267 -15.36 11.25 11.56
N ALA A 268 -14.79 10.20 12.13
CA ALA A 268 -15.53 9.07 12.67
C ALA A 268 -16.49 9.49 13.80
N ASN A 269 -16.01 10.33 14.73
CA ASN A 269 -16.81 10.82 15.85
C ASN A 269 -18.06 11.56 15.39
N LYS A 270 -17.96 12.40 14.35
CA LYS A 270 -19.13 13.09 13.77
C LYS A 270 -20.20 12.09 13.31
N VAL A 271 -19.79 11.02 12.63
CA VAL A 271 -20.70 10.00 12.12
C VAL A 271 -21.27 9.14 13.25
N PHE A 272 -20.43 8.70 14.19
CA PHE A 272 -20.86 7.84 15.29
C PHE A 272 -21.80 8.54 16.25
N VAL A 273 -21.52 9.81 16.61
CA VAL A 273 -22.38 10.60 17.50
C VAL A 273 -23.71 10.91 16.83
N ARG A 274 -23.71 11.31 15.54
CA ARG A 274 -24.94 11.58 14.77
C ARG A 274 -25.89 10.39 14.71
N ASN A 275 -25.34 9.18 14.69
CA ASN A 275 -26.10 7.92 14.55
C ASN A 275 -26.26 7.16 15.88
N LYS A 276 -25.83 7.75 17.00
CA LYS A 276 -25.92 7.11 18.32
C LYS A 276 -27.39 6.92 18.71
N GLY A 277 -27.78 5.65 18.92
CA GLY A 277 -29.13 5.30 19.40
C GLY A 277 -30.23 5.38 18.36
N LYS A 278 -29.94 5.66 17.11
CA LYS A 278 -30.90 5.60 16.01
C LYS A 278 -31.25 4.19 15.64
N GLU A 279 -32.51 3.94 15.31
CA GLU A 279 -32.99 2.65 14.78
C GLU A 279 -32.87 2.58 13.26
N ILE A 280 -32.92 3.74 12.59
CA ILE A 280 -32.79 3.84 11.14
C ILE A 280 -31.54 4.67 10.81
N ILE A 281 -30.68 4.12 9.96
CA ILE A 281 -29.42 4.74 9.52
C ILE A 281 -29.41 4.75 7.99
N SER A 282 -28.97 5.86 7.38
CA SER A 282 -28.84 5.94 5.93
C SER A 282 -27.76 4.96 5.40
N LEU A 283 -27.90 4.53 4.17
CA LEU A 283 -26.93 3.65 3.50
C LEU A 283 -25.53 4.29 3.48
N GLU A 284 -25.44 5.58 3.19
CA GLU A 284 -24.18 6.34 3.18
C GLU A 284 -23.48 6.32 4.53
N ASP A 285 -24.24 6.58 5.62
CA ASP A 285 -23.69 6.54 6.98
C ASP A 285 -23.33 5.11 7.39
N SER A 286 -24.05 4.11 6.94
CA SER A 286 -23.76 2.70 7.19
C SER A 286 -22.41 2.30 6.62
N TYR A 287 -22.08 2.68 5.38
CA TYR A 287 -20.75 2.48 4.82
C TYR A 287 -19.65 3.21 5.60
N LYS A 288 -19.90 4.49 5.98
CA LYS A 288 -18.96 5.28 6.78
C LYS A 288 -18.71 4.66 8.17
N ILE A 289 -19.75 4.17 8.84
CA ILE A 289 -19.67 3.52 10.16
C ILE A 289 -18.79 2.28 10.08
N ILE A 290 -19.03 1.39 9.11
CA ILE A 290 -18.24 0.17 8.94
C ILE A 290 -16.78 0.48 8.60
N SER A 291 -16.55 1.42 7.68
CA SER A 291 -15.20 1.85 7.29
C SER A 291 -14.41 2.40 8.48
N TYR A 292 -15.00 3.33 9.26
CA TYR A 292 -14.31 3.87 10.42
C TYR A 292 -14.13 2.87 11.55
N TYR A 293 -15.12 1.99 11.79
CA TYR A 293 -15.01 0.94 12.81
C TYR A 293 -13.77 0.08 12.62
N GLY A 294 -13.37 -0.20 11.37
CA GLY A 294 -12.15 -0.94 11.05
C GLY A 294 -10.89 -0.35 11.71
N TYR A 295 -10.80 0.97 11.85
CA TYR A 295 -9.69 1.61 12.59
C TYR A 295 -9.82 1.42 14.12
N PHE A 296 -11.03 1.57 14.66
CA PHE A 296 -11.25 1.53 16.11
C PHE A 296 -11.14 0.14 16.71
N LYS A 297 -11.58 -0.89 15.97
CA LYS A 297 -11.52 -2.29 16.39
C LYS A 297 -10.12 -2.73 16.86
N HIS A 298 -9.07 -2.19 16.23
CA HIS A 298 -7.69 -2.59 16.46
C HIS A 298 -6.87 -1.56 17.25
N THR A 299 -7.54 -0.71 18.05
CA THR A 299 -6.90 0.34 18.85
C THR A 299 -7.39 0.34 20.29
N PHE A 300 -6.77 1.16 21.13
CA PHE A 300 -7.17 1.34 22.53
C PHE A 300 -8.44 2.21 22.65
N SER A 301 -9.54 1.74 22.04
CA SER A 301 -10.78 2.52 21.86
C SER A 301 -12.00 1.90 22.56
N LYS A 302 -11.86 0.83 23.37
CA LYS A 302 -12.99 0.12 23.98
C LYS A 302 -13.93 1.04 24.77
N LYS A 303 -13.39 1.94 25.62
CA LYS A 303 -14.20 2.90 26.41
C LYS A 303 -14.99 3.84 25.51
N TYR A 304 -14.38 4.33 24.43
CA TYR A 304 -15.04 5.21 23.46
C TYR A 304 -16.16 4.48 22.69
N ILE A 305 -15.92 3.27 22.21
CA ILE A 305 -16.90 2.44 21.52
C ILE A 305 -18.16 2.24 22.37
N LYS A 306 -18.00 1.93 23.68
CA LYS A 306 -19.11 1.82 24.62
C LYS A 306 -19.84 3.16 24.80
N LYS A 307 -19.10 4.28 24.96
CA LYS A 307 -19.68 5.63 25.14
C LYS A 307 -20.61 6.03 24.00
N VAL A 308 -20.23 5.73 22.77
CA VAL A 308 -21.02 6.07 21.57
C VAL A 308 -22.01 4.97 21.14
N LYS A 309 -22.16 3.90 21.94
CA LYS A 309 -23.03 2.73 21.67
C LYS A 309 -22.79 2.14 20.26
N LEU A 310 -21.51 2.12 19.82
CA LEU A 310 -21.14 1.78 18.45
C LEU A 310 -21.51 0.33 18.08
N ASP A 311 -21.52 -0.60 19.03
CA ASP A 311 -21.85 -2.01 18.77
C ASP A 311 -23.28 -2.15 18.23
N LYS A 312 -24.27 -1.44 18.82
CA LYS A 312 -25.66 -1.43 18.32
C LYS A 312 -25.75 -0.77 16.95
N THR A 313 -25.15 0.42 16.80
CA THR A 313 -25.11 1.19 15.55
C THR A 313 -24.45 0.38 14.40
N LEU A 314 -23.41 -0.40 14.71
CA LEU A 314 -22.72 -1.24 13.75
C LEU A 314 -23.58 -2.42 13.26
N LYS A 315 -24.40 -3.01 14.15
CA LYS A 315 -25.34 -4.07 13.78
C LYS A 315 -26.36 -3.56 12.77
N ILE A 316 -27.00 -2.43 13.06
CA ILE A 316 -27.96 -1.79 12.16
C ILE A 316 -27.31 -1.42 10.81
N ALA A 317 -26.11 -0.83 10.84
CA ALA A 317 -25.40 -0.46 9.61
C ALA A 317 -25.06 -1.67 8.71
N LYS A 318 -24.75 -2.82 9.29
CA LYS A 318 -24.54 -4.06 8.54
C LYS A 318 -25.82 -4.60 7.92
N GLU A 319 -26.92 -4.54 8.66
CA GLU A 319 -28.24 -4.97 8.18
C GLU A 319 -28.70 -4.10 7.00
N VAL A 320 -28.56 -2.77 7.08
CA VAL A 320 -28.88 -1.84 5.98
C VAL A 320 -28.09 -2.21 4.70
N ILE A 321 -26.77 -2.42 4.82
CA ILE A 321 -25.94 -2.77 3.65
C ILE A 321 -26.30 -4.16 3.10
N SER A 322 -26.61 -5.13 3.97
CA SER A 322 -27.02 -6.47 3.54
C SER A 322 -28.34 -6.46 2.77
N ASN A 323 -29.32 -5.67 3.25
CA ASN A 323 -30.61 -5.52 2.59
C ASN A 323 -30.50 -4.83 1.23
N GLU A 324 -29.69 -3.78 1.13
CA GLU A 324 -29.39 -3.12 -0.15
C GLU A 324 -28.72 -4.07 -1.15
N ALA A 325 -27.80 -4.92 -0.68
CA ALA A 325 -27.15 -5.91 -1.55
C ALA A 325 -28.14 -6.96 -2.06
N ARG A 326 -29.10 -7.38 -1.23
CA ARG A 326 -30.15 -8.33 -1.64
C ARG A 326 -31.13 -7.72 -2.64
N SER A 327 -31.54 -6.47 -2.46
CA SER A 327 -32.46 -5.77 -3.38
C SER A 327 -31.87 -5.54 -4.78
N LYS A 328 -30.55 -5.60 -4.95
CA LYS A 328 -29.86 -5.48 -6.24
C LYS A 328 -29.65 -6.82 -6.96
N VAL A 329 -29.96 -7.92 -6.30
CA VAL A 329 -29.82 -9.29 -6.85
C VAL A 329 -31.17 -9.83 -7.30
N LEU A 330 -32.27 -9.24 -6.84
CA LEU A 330 -33.64 -9.45 -7.32
C LEU A 330 -33.94 -8.50 -8.49
#